data_4d5d20dfbfe61d19e70392667a39bc1b
#
_entry.id   4d5d20dfbfe61d19e70392667a39bc1b
#
_cell.length_a   1.000
_cell.length_b   1.000
_cell.length_c   1.000
_cell.angle_alpha   90.00
_cell.angle_beta   90.00
_cell.angle_gamma   90.00
#
_symmetry.space_group_name_H-M   'P 1'
#
loop_
_entity.id
_entity.type
_entity.pdbx_description
1 polymer ?
#
loop_
_entity_poly.entity_id
_entity_poly.type
_entity_poly.pdbx_seq_one_letter_code
_entity_poly.pdbx_strand_id
1 'polypeptide(L)'
;MELRKITTPRLTTACRFHGRPDGRKLLLIHGNASSSVFYEHIMERLEDKFCMAAPDLRCFGDSDALPVDATRGMRDFSDDIHELVEALGWDKFIIFGWSMGGGVAMQYAIDHSDKLDGMVLQSPLSPFGFGGTYGEDGKKLEPLGLGSGAGCANVQLIAALQSGDRAFIASVIDSIYVAPPFQIAP
;
A
#
# COMPACT_ATOMS: atom_id res chain seq x y z
N MET A 1 -6.69 -9.18 16.84
CA MET A 1 -6.19 -8.12 15.95
C MET A 1 -6.57 -6.77 16.53
N GLU A 2 -5.65 -5.82 16.58
CA GLU A 2 -5.85 -4.51 17.22
C GLU A 2 -5.63 -3.41 16.18
N LEU A 3 -6.59 -2.46 16.07
CA LEU A 3 -6.43 -1.26 15.26
C LEU A 3 -6.01 -0.10 16.17
N ARG A 4 -4.89 0.54 15.85
CA ARG A 4 -4.38 1.73 16.57
C ARG A 4 -4.12 2.86 15.60
N LYS A 5 -4.28 4.10 16.09
CA LYS A 5 -3.85 5.31 15.37
C LYS A 5 -2.48 5.75 15.88
N ILE A 6 -1.51 5.87 14.99
CA ILE A 6 -0.15 6.32 15.27
C ILE A 6 0.04 7.67 14.64
N THR A 7 0.25 8.68 15.47
CA THR A 7 0.52 10.05 15.00
C THR A 7 2.01 10.28 14.84
N THR A 8 2.41 10.70 13.67
CA THR A 8 3.78 11.09 13.31
C THR A 8 3.82 12.57 12.91
N PRO A 9 4.99 13.18 12.69
CA PRO A 9 5.06 14.54 12.14
C PRO A 9 4.41 14.70 10.77
N ARG A 10 4.20 13.61 10.02
CA ARG A 10 3.64 13.63 8.66
C ARG A 10 2.13 13.45 8.62
N LEU A 11 1.59 12.48 9.37
CA LEU A 11 0.15 12.20 9.42
C LEU A 11 -0.21 11.27 10.58
N THR A 12 -1.50 11.13 10.84
CA THR A 12 -2.01 10.07 11.72
C THR A 12 -2.37 8.86 10.87
N THR A 13 -1.65 7.75 11.08
CA THR A 13 -1.84 6.48 10.37
C THR A 13 -2.65 5.51 11.22
N ALA A 14 -3.75 5.00 10.68
CA ALA A 14 -4.43 3.84 11.24
C ALA A 14 -3.64 2.58 10.88
N CYS A 15 -3.35 1.75 11.86
CA CYS A 15 -2.51 0.56 11.66
C CYS A 15 -3.06 -0.62 12.43
N ARG A 16 -3.22 -1.76 11.75
CA ARG A 16 -3.57 -3.04 12.38
C ARG A 16 -2.33 -3.73 12.89
N PHE A 17 -2.43 -4.28 14.09
CA PHE A 17 -1.36 -5.04 14.73
C PHE A 17 -1.84 -6.44 15.07
N HIS A 18 -0.99 -7.43 14.84
CA HIS A 18 -1.27 -8.82 15.19
C HIS A 18 0.01 -9.64 15.33
N GLY A 19 -0.11 -10.80 15.98
CA GLY A 19 0.95 -11.78 16.12
C GLY A 19 1.82 -11.59 17.36
N ARG A 20 2.96 -12.26 17.37
CA ARG A 20 3.85 -12.33 18.54
C ARG A 20 4.65 -11.05 18.72
N PRO A 21 4.66 -10.44 19.91
CA PRO A 21 5.46 -9.23 20.18
C PRO A 21 6.97 -9.45 19.96
N ASP A 22 7.47 -10.66 20.23
CA ASP A 22 8.87 -11.07 20.09
C ASP A 22 9.18 -11.70 18.71
N GLY A 23 8.20 -11.81 17.82
CA GLY A 23 8.34 -12.31 16.47
C GLY A 23 9.15 -11.37 15.57
N ARG A 24 9.62 -11.91 14.42
CA ARG A 24 10.24 -11.07 13.38
C ARG A 24 9.24 -10.01 12.92
N LYS A 25 9.71 -8.81 12.74
CA LYS A 25 8.87 -7.67 12.33
C LYS A 25 8.48 -7.82 10.86
N LEU A 26 7.19 -7.73 10.56
CA LEU A 26 6.63 -7.80 9.19
C LEU A 26 5.65 -6.65 8.98
N LEU A 27 5.98 -5.79 8.04
CA LEU A 27 5.15 -4.66 7.63
C LEU A 27 4.42 -5.00 6.32
N LEU A 28 3.10 -4.86 6.30
CA LEU A 28 2.22 -5.27 5.20
C LEU A 28 1.59 -4.04 4.55
N ILE A 29 2.01 -3.71 3.33
CA ILE A 29 1.60 -2.49 2.61
C ILE A 29 0.58 -2.84 1.53
N HIS A 30 -0.66 -2.36 1.68
CA HIS A 30 -1.78 -2.65 0.78
C HIS A 30 -1.70 -1.95 -0.59
N GLY A 31 -2.49 -2.44 -1.52
CA GLY A 31 -2.61 -1.90 -2.87
C GLY A 31 -3.57 -0.70 -2.99
N ASN A 32 -3.73 -0.21 -4.21
CA ASN A 32 -4.73 0.81 -4.51
C ASN A 32 -6.16 0.29 -4.30
N ALA A 33 -7.10 1.19 -4.00
CA ALA A 33 -8.51 0.88 -3.70
C ALA A 33 -8.68 -0.21 -2.62
N SER A 34 -7.80 -0.21 -1.61
CA SER A 34 -7.68 -1.23 -0.58
C SER A 34 -7.38 -0.58 0.78
N SER A 35 -7.21 -1.39 1.82
CA SER A 35 -6.80 -0.97 3.15
C SER A 35 -6.11 -2.12 3.88
N SER A 36 -5.66 -1.89 5.10
CA SER A 36 -5.07 -2.90 5.98
C SER A 36 -5.99 -4.12 6.25
N VAL A 37 -7.31 -3.98 6.07
CA VAL A 37 -8.30 -5.07 6.21
C VAL A 37 -7.96 -6.26 5.32
N PHE A 38 -7.39 -6.04 4.12
CA PHE A 38 -7.02 -7.11 3.19
C PHE A 38 -6.00 -8.09 3.77
N TYR A 39 -5.28 -7.70 4.81
CA TYR A 39 -4.25 -8.55 5.43
C TYR A 39 -4.74 -9.36 6.63
N GLU A 40 -5.98 -9.19 7.09
CA GLU A 40 -6.47 -9.84 8.31
C GLU A 40 -6.24 -11.35 8.28
N HIS A 41 -6.66 -12.03 7.21
CA HIS A 41 -6.47 -13.49 7.09
C HIS A 41 -4.99 -13.92 6.99
N ILE A 42 -4.13 -13.11 6.38
CA ILE A 42 -2.69 -13.41 6.33
C ILE A 42 -2.09 -13.23 7.71
N MET A 43 -2.47 -12.19 8.42
CA MET A 43 -1.99 -11.92 9.77
C MET A 43 -2.38 -13.03 10.75
N GLU A 44 -3.63 -13.54 10.68
CA GLU A 44 -4.07 -14.70 11.46
C GLU A 44 -3.24 -15.96 11.20
N ARG A 45 -2.91 -16.24 9.93
CA ARG A 45 -2.14 -17.42 9.53
C ARG A 45 -0.65 -17.35 9.92
N LEU A 46 -0.14 -16.16 10.16
CA LEU A 46 1.28 -15.90 10.46
C LEU A 46 1.51 -15.46 11.91
N GLU A 47 0.48 -15.46 12.76
CA GLU A 47 0.52 -14.92 14.12
C GLU A 47 1.57 -15.56 15.02
N ASP A 48 1.83 -16.86 14.84
CA ASP A 48 2.83 -17.61 15.62
C ASP A 48 4.29 -17.28 15.26
N LYS A 49 4.52 -16.59 14.14
CA LYS A 49 5.87 -16.38 13.58
C LYS A 49 6.32 -14.93 13.59
N PHE A 50 5.38 -14.00 13.40
CA PHE A 50 5.70 -12.60 13.15
C PHE A 50 5.03 -11.67 14.15
N CYS A 51 5.66 -10.52 14.37
CA CYS A 51 5.07 -9.33 14.92
C CYS A 51 4.68 -8.44 13.75
N MET A 52 3.41 -8.30 13.47
CA MET A 52 2.92 -7.71 12.23
C MET A 52 2.25 -6.36 12.44
N ALA A 53 2.48 -5.46 11.48
CA ALA A 53 1.80 -4.19 11.34
C ALA A 53 1.32 -4.01 9.90
N ALA A 54 0.07 -3.60 9.73
CA ALA A 54 -0.53 -3.30 8.44
C ALA A 54 -1.15 -1.89 8.51
N PRO A 55 -0.46 -0.85 8.02
CA PRO A 55 -0.99 0.49 7.97
C PRO A 55 -2.01 0.66 6.84
N ASP A 56 -3.00 1.53 7.06
CA ASP A 56 -3.72 2.19 6.00
C ASP A 56 -2.83 3.33 5.46
N LEU A 57 -2.55 3.34 4.17
CA LEU A 57 -1.77 4.41 3.56
C LEU A 57 -2.53 5.76 3.60
N ARG A 58 -1.82 6.90 3.43
CA ARG A 58 -2.49 8.21 3.33
C ARG A 58 -3.62 8.18 2.29
N CYS A 59 -4.73 8.81 2.57
CA CYS A 59 -5.96 8.81 1.76
C CYS A 59 -6.69 7.46 1.68
N PHE A 60 -6.29 6.44 2.44
CA PHE A 60 -6.96 5.14 2.48
C PHE A 60 -7.42 4.79 3.89
N GLY A 61 -8.48 3.96 3.96
CA GLY A 61 -9.02 3.44 5.22
C GLY A 61 -9.32 4.54 6.24
N ASP A 62 -8.78 4.36 7.45
CA ASP A 62 -8.98 5.25 8.60
C ASP A 62 -7.79 6.19 8.85
N SER A 63 -6.81 6.25 7.93
CA SER A 63 -5.69 7.19 7.96
C SER A 63 -6.07 8.57 7.45
N ASP A 64 -5.26 9.58 7.80
CA ASP A 64 -5.49 10.95 7.35
C ASP A 64 -5.47 11.07 5.82
N ALA A 65 -6.38 11.89 5.30
CA ALA A 65 -6.47 12.23 3.89
C ALA A 65 -5.65 13.51 3.61
N LEU A 66 -4.41 13.33 3.20
CA LEU A 66 -3.49 14.43 2.86
C LEU A 66 -3.15 14.41 1.36
N PRO A 67 -2.84 15.57 0.76
CA PRO A 67 -2.42 15.62 -0.64
C PRO A 67 -1.23 14.71 -0.94
N VAL A 68 -1.22 14.14 -2.15
CA VAL A 68 -0.13 13.33 -2.70
C VAL A 68 0.52 14.10 -3.84
N ASP A 69 1.83 14.27 -3.80
CA ASP A 69 2.60 14.82 -4.91
C ASP A 69 3.02 13.68 -5.86
N ALA A 70 2.22 13.47 -6.90
CA ALA A 70 2.47 12.43 -7.90
C ALA A 70 3.80 12.60 -8.65
N THR A 71 4.37 13.82 -8.67
CA THR A 71 5.68 14.07 -9.30
C THR A 71 6.83 13.43 -8.55
N ARG A 72 6.61 13.03 -7.29
CA ARG A 72 7.57 12.31 -6.44
C ARG A 72 7.43 10.78 -6.55
N GLY A 73 6.56 10.25 -7.43
CA GLY A 73 6.28 8.82 -7.52
C GLY A 73 5.62 8.29 -6.23
N MET A 74 6.20 7.25 -5.62
CA MET A 74 5.69 6.65 -4.38
C MET A 74 6.31 7.26 -3.10
N ARG A 75 7.12 8.34 -3.22
CA ARG A 75 7.87 8.87 -2.08
C ARG A 75 7.01 9.39 -0.94
N ASP A 76 5.88 10.04 -1.22
CA ASP A 76 5.03 10.52 -0.13
C ASP A 76 4.54 9.39 0.77
N PHE A 77 4.17 8.26 0.16
CA PHE A 77 3.77 7.06 0.89
C PHE A 77 4.96 6.42 1.61
N SER A 78 6.12 6.32 0.95
CA SER A 78 7.33 5.75 1.53
C SER A 78 7.84 6.55 2.72
N ASP A 79 7.82 7.89 2.63
CA ASP A 79 8.20 8.79 3.71
C ASP A 79 7.24 8.63 4.92
N ASP A 80 5.93 8.44 4.67
CA ASP A 80 4.97 8.18 5.74
C ASP A 80 5.23 6.85 6.44
N ILE A 81 5.57 5.82 5.66
CA ILE A 81 5.96 4.51 6.21
C ILE A 81 7.23 4.62 7.03
N HIS A 82 8.20 5.43 6.61
CA HIS A 82 9.43 5.63 7.37
C HIS A 82 9.13 6.25 8.74
N GLU A 83 8.35 7.31 8.79
CA GLU A 83 7.95 7.94 10.05
C GLU A 83 7.15 6.97 10.95
N LEU A 84 6.29 6.14 10.36
CA LEU A 84 5.57 5.11 11.11
C LEU A 84 6.53 4.08 11.72
N VAL A 85 7.49 3.58 10.95
CA VAL A 85 8.48 2.60 11.41
C VAL A 85 9.35 3.17 12.54
N GLU A 86 9.78 4.43 12.42
CA GLU A 86 10.52 5.13 13.48
C GLU A 86 9.66 5.26 14.75
N ALA A 87 8.39 5.63 14.62
CA ALA A 87 7.46 5.73 15.75
C ALA A 87 7.18 4.38 16.42
N LEU A 88 7.26 3.26 15.67
CA LEU A 88 7.15 1.90 16.20
C LEU A 88 8.44 1.39 16.85
N GLY A 89 9.56 2.09 16.67
CA GLY A 89 10.88 1.67 17.15
C GLY A 89 11.40 0.42 16.46
N TRP A 90 11.10 0.25 15.17
CA TRP A 90 11.53 -0.92 14.39
C TRP A 90 12.85 -0.62 13.67
N ASP A 91 13.95 -1.20 14.16
CA ASP A 91 15.27 -1.03 13.53
C ASP A 91 15.42 -1.87 12.27
N LYS A 92 14.87 -3.09 12.31
CA LYS A 92 14.93 -4.07 11.21
C LYS A 92 13.57 -4.75 11.04
N PHE A 93 13.14 -4.90 9.78
CA PHE A 93 11.89 -5.58 9.47
C PHE A 93 11.84 -6.12 8.04
N ILE A 94 10.89 -7.03 7.79
CA ILE A 94 10.53 -7.46 6.45
C ILE A 94 9.39 -6.56 5.97
N ILE A 95 9.50 -6.03 4.75
CA ILE A 95 8.43 -5.30 4.10
C ILE A 95 7.75 -6.18 3.04
N PHE A 96 6.44 -6.29 3.13
CA PHE A 96 5.61 -6.94 2.11
C PHE A 96 4.75 -5.86 1.44
N GLY A 97 4.78 -5.81 0.11
CA GLY A 97 3.97 -4.86 -0.64
C GLY A 97 3.19 -5.53 -1.77
N TRP A 98 1.88 -5.23 -1.83
CA TRP A 98 1.00 -5.69 -2.89
C TRP A 98 0.59 -4.54 -3.81
N SER A 99 0.71 -4.72 -5.14
CA SER A 99 0.29 -3.73 -6.14
C SER A 99 0.94 -2.35 -5.90
N MET A 100 0.19 -1.30 -5.64
CA MET A 100 0.71 0.02 -5.26
C MET A 100 1.62 -0.06 -4.02
N GLY A 101 1.26 -0.86 -3.03
CA GLY A 101 2.10 -1.11 -1.85
C GLY A 101 3.44 -1.75 -2.19
N GLY A 102 3.52 -2.51 -3.29
CA GLY A 102 4.79 -3.01 -3.83
C GLY A 102 5.68 -1.88 -4.37
N GLY A 103 5.08 -0.87 -5.01
CA GLY A 103 5.79 0.35 -5.43
C GLY A 103 6.31 1.15 -4.23
N VAL A 104 5.50 1.25 -3.17
CA VAL A 104 5.91 1.89 -1.91
C VAL A 104 7.06 1.11 -1.26
N ALA A 105 6.98 -0.23 -1.21
CA ALA A 105 8.04 -1.07 -0.65
C ALA A 105 9.36 -0.94 -1.42
N MET A 106 9.30 -0.89 -2.76
CA MET A 106 10.50 -0.65 -3.58
C MET A 106 11.08 0.74 -3.36
N GLN A 107 10.24 1.78 -3.27
CA GLN A 107 10.72 3.14 -2.96
C GLN A 107 11.37 3.18 -1.58
N TYR A 108 10.76 2.51 -0.58
CA TYR A 108 11.36 2.38 0.75
C TYR A 108 12.73 1.71 0.71
N ALA A 109 12.86 0.62 -0.06
CA ALA A 109 14.14 -0.09 -0.21
C ALA A 109 15.22 0.77 -0.90
N ILE A 110 14.83 1.66 -1.82
CA ILE A 110 15.77 2.61 -2.46
C ILE A 110 16.31 3.62 -1.43
N ASP A 111 15.42 4.15 -0.59
CA ASP A 111 15.76 5.25 0.32
C ASP A 111 16.29 4.75 1.68
N HIS A 112 15.89 3.55 2.14
CA HIS A 112 16.13 3.02 3.50
C HIS A 112 16.45 1.50 3.50
N SER A 113 17.30 1.02 2.59
CA SER A 113 17.65 -0.41 2.49
C SER A 113 18.28 -0.97 3.76
N ASP A 114 18.96 -0.12 4.53
CA ASP A 114 19.59 -0.46 5.80
C ASP A 114 18.57 -0.89 6.88
N LYS A 115 17.31 -0.52 6.75
CA LYS A 115 16.22 -0.91 7.67
C LYS A 115 15.61 -2.28 7.33
N LEU A 116 15.92 -2.86 6.18
CA LEU A 116 15.23 -4.05 5.69
C LEU A 116 16.01 -5.35 5.95
N ASP A 117 15.33 -6.34 6.54
CA ASP A 117 15.76 -7.73 6.58
C ASP A 117 15.37 -8.51 5.33
N GLY A 118 14.43 -7.98 4.55
CA GLY A 118 13.94 -8.57 3.32
C GLY A 118 12.73 -7.84 2.77
N MET A 119 12.43 -8.13 1.51
CA MET A 119 11.30 -7.54 0.80
C MET A 119 10.53 -8.63 0.05
N VAL A 120 9.21 -8.63 0.16
CA VAL A 120 8.30 -9.49 -0.60
C VAL A 120 7.41 -8.61 -1.46
N LEU A 121 7.38 -8.87 -2.75
CA LEU A 121 6.60 -8.11 -3.72
C LEU A 121 5.55 -9.00 -4.37
N GLN A 122 4.30 -8.63 -4.23
CA GLN A 122 3.17 -9.28 -4.89
C GLN A 122 2.60 -8.36 -5.96
N SER A 123 2.80 -8.73 -7.24
CA SER A 123 2.31 -7.96 -8.40
C SER A 123 2.54 -6.45 -8.27
N PRO A 124 3.81 -6.02 -8.07
CA PRO A 124 4.12 -4.66 -7.65
C PRO A 124 3.88 -3.64 -8.76
N LEU A 125 3.52 -2.43 -8.36
CA LEU A 125 3.61 -1.24 -9.20
C LEU A 125 5.04 -0.69 -9.18
N SER A 126 5.43 0.05 -10.22
CA SER A 126 6.73 0.76 -10.26
C SER A 126 6.86 1.78 -9.11
N PRO A 127 8.06 1.96 -8.50
CA PRO A 127 8.29 2.99 -7.48
C PRO A 127 8.17 4.42 -8.04
N PHE A 128 8.21 4.57 -9.35
CA PHE A 128 7.99 5.86 -10.04
C PHE A 128 6.52 6.18 -10.26
N GLY A 129 5.62 5.38 -9.73
CA GLY A 129 4.19 5.55 -9.85
C GLY A 129 3.59 4.83 -11.04
N PHE A 130 2.29 4.98 -11.18
CA PHE A 130 1.51 4.35 -12.23
C PHE A 130 1.85 4.98 -13.59
N GLY A 131 2.48 4.20 -14.49
CA GLY A 131 2.97 4.72 -15.77
C GLY A 131 4.15 5.68 -15.63
N GLY A 132 4.91 5.61 -14.56
CA GLY A 132 6.13 6.41 -14.35
C GLY A 132 7.34 5.95 -15.16
N THR A 133 7.18 4.87 -15.95
CA THR A 133 8.20 4.35 -16.86
C THR A 133 7.62 4.09 -18.24
N TYR A 134 8.48 4.02 -19.27
CA TYR A 134 8.10 3.63 -20.63
C TYR A 134 9.15 2.73 -21.27
N GLY A 135 8.75 2.03 -22.35
CA GLY A 135 9.60 1.13 -23.12
C GLY A 135 9.96 -0.17 -22.39
N GLU A 136 10.56 -1.11 -23.11
CA GLU A 136 10.98 -2.41 -22.58
C GLU A 136 12.09 -2.28 -21.54
N ASP A 137 12.92 -1.26 -21.64
CA ASP A 137 14.01 -0.97 -20.70
C ASP A 137 13.52 -0.30 -19.39
N GLY A 138 12.21 -0.05 -19.24
CA GLY A 138 11.65 0.57 -18.05
C GLY A 138 12.18 1.98 -17.78
N LYS A 139 12.44 2.78 -18.83
CA LYS A 139 12.97 4.13 -18.69
C LYS A 139 12.02 5.00 -17.89
N LYS A 140 12.56 5.67 -16.87
CA LYS A 140 11.84 6.62 -16.05
C LYS A 140 11.36 7.82 -16.87
N LEU A 141 10.09 8.21 -16.71
CA LEU A 141 9.58 9.45 -17.28
C LEU A 141 10.02 10.65 -16.44
N GLU A 142 10.39 11.74 -17.10
CA GLU A 142 10.73 13.01 -16.46
C GLU A 142 9.88 14.15 -17.06
N PRO A 143 9.13 14.90 -16.21
CA PRO A 143 8.90 14.67 -14.80
C PRO A 143 8.01 13.46 -14.53
N LEU A 144 8.16 12.85 -13.37
CA LEU A 144 7.26 11.78 -12.88
C LEU A 144 5.81 12.29 -12.86
N GLY A 145 4.88 11.40 -13.12
CA GLY A 145 3.45 11.72 -13.11
C GLY A 145 2.85 12.06 -14.48
N LEU A 146 3.65 12.42 -15.48
CA LEU A 146 3.14 12.70 -16.83
C LEU A 146 2.68 11.43 -17.57
N GLY A 147 3.35 10.30 -17.33
CA GLY A 147 2.96 9.01 -17.89
C GLY A 147 2.22 8.16 -16.86
N SER A 148 2.02 8.68 -15.67
CA SER A 148 1.30 7.97 -14.62
C SER A 148 -0.10 7.64 -15.12
N GLY A 149 -0.64 6.58 -14.64
CA GLY A 149 -1.97 6.12 -14.96
C GLY A 149 -3.11 7.10 -14.75
N ALA A 150 -2.82 8.41 -14.58
CA ALA A 150 -3.85 9.44 -14.65
C ALA A 150 -4.69 9.33 -15.92
N GLY A 151 -4.08 8.91 -17.05
CA GLY A 151 -4.79 8.54 -18.26
C GLY A 151 -5.48 7.18 -18.21
N CYS A 152 -5.17 6.34 -17.23
CA CYS A 152 -5.81 5.05 -16.99
C CYS A 152 -6.89 5.14 -15.90
N ALA A 153 -7.05 6.29 -15.25
CA ALA A 153 -8.12 6.48 -14.28
C ALA A 153 -9.46 6.43 -15.03
N ASN A 154 -10.20 5.36 -14.83
CA ASN A 154 -11.53 5.19 -15.42
C ASN A 154 -12.46 6.28 -14.90
N VAL A 155 -12.91 7.18 -15.79
CA VAL A 155 -13.80 8.30 -15.43
C VAL A 155 -15.08 7.82 -14.77
N GLN A 156 -15.61 6.66 -15.16
CA GLN A 156 -16.82 6.08 -14.56
C GLN A 156 -16.56 5.63 -13.13
N LEU A 157 -15.38 5.02 -12.87
CA LEU A 157 -14.98 4.63 -11.51
C LEU A 157 -14.76 5.86 -10.62
N ILE A 158 -14.14 6.91 -11.14
CA ILE A 158 -13.98 8.18 -10.40
C ILE A 158 -15.35 8.76 -10.04
N ALA A 159 -16.28 8.82 -10.99
CA ALA A 159 -17.62 9.32 -10.75
C ALA A 159 -18.39 8.47 -9.73
N ALA A 160 -18.26 7.13 -9.80
CA ALA A 160 -18.86 6.21 -8.84
C ALA A 160 -18.29 6.38 -7.43
N LEU A 161 -16.97 6.56 -7.30
CA LEU A 161 -16.33 6.84 -6.02
C LEU A 161 -16.79 8.16 -5.41
N GLN A 162 -16.90 9.22 -6.25
CA GLN A 162 -17.37 10.54 -5.82
C GLN A 162 -18.85 10.55 -5.42
N SER A 163 -19.67 9.76 -6.09
CA SER A 163 -21.13 9.66 -5.81
C SER A 163 -21.47 8.62 -4.75
N GLY A 164 -20.51 7.78 -4.36
CA GLY A 164 -20.75 6.65 -3.43
C GLY A 164 -21.56 5.52 -4.05
N ASP A 165 -21.48 5.30 -5.37
CA ASP A 165 -22.15 4.20 -6.08
C ASP A 165 -21.46 2.87 -5.75
N ARG A 166 -21.88 2.28 -4.63
CA ARG A 166 -21.34 1.00 -4.14
C ARG A 166 -21.57 -0.15 -5.11
N ALA A 167 -22.69 -0.17 -5.83
CA ALA A 167 -23.00 -1.25 -6.75
C ALA A 167 -22.04 -1.27 -7.93
N PHE A 168 -21.75 -0.11 -8.52
CA PHE A 168 -20.77 0.01 -9.59
C PHE A 168 -19.35 -0.32 -9.08
N ILE A 169 -18.96 0.19 -7.92
CA ILE A 169 -17.64 -0.09 -7.32
C ILE A 169 -17.48 -1.60 -7.08
N ALA A 170 -18.48 -2.28 -6.52
CA ALA A 170 -18.45 -3.73 -6.31
C ALA A 170 -18.30 -4.47 -7.65
N SER A 171 -19.05 -4.09 -8.69
CA SER A 171 -18.94 -4.73 -10.02
C SER A 171 -17.54 -4.57 -10.65
N VAL A 172 -16.87 -3.46 -10.40
CA VAL A 172 -15.48 -3.25 -10.85
C VAL A 172 -14.53 -4.19 -10.11
N ILE A 173 -14.69 -4.34 -8.79
CA ILE A 173 -13.89 -5.28 -8.00
C ILE A 173 -14.09 -6.70 -8.51
N ASP A 174 -15.33 -7.14 -8.68
CA ASP A 174 -15.66 -8.49 -9.17
C ASP A 174 -15.09 -8.77 -10.57
N SER A 175 -15.05 -7.76 -11.44
CA SER A 175 -14.58 -7.94 -12.82
C SER A 175 -13.07 -7.86 -12.98
N ILE A 176 -12.38 -7.14 -12.11
CA ILE A 176 -10.93 -6.86 -12.24
C ILE A 176 -10.10 -7.69 -11.26
N TYR A 177 -10.57 -7.85 -10.01
CA TYR A 177 -9.79 -8.49 -8.94
C TYR A 177 -10.12 -9.97 -8.78
N VAL A 178 -11.24 -10.45 -9.29
CA VAL A 178 -11.70 -11.83 -9.12
C VAL A 178 -11.77 -12.53 -10.48
N ALA A 179 -10.88 -13.51 -10.69
CA ALA A 179 -10.91 -14.33 -11.91
C ALA A 179 -11.90 -15.49 -11.79
N PRO A 180 -12.71 -15.79 -12.84
CA PRO A 180 -13.56 -16.97 -12.83
C PRO A 180 -12.72 -18.25 -12.57
N PRO A 181 -13.24 -19.27 -11.87
CA PRO A 181 -14.61 -19.41 -11.37
C PRO A 181 -14.85 -18.84 -9.96
N PHE A 182 -13.91 -18.07 -9.41
CA PHE A 182 -14.04 -17.56 -8.07
C PHE A 182 -15.14 -16.50 -8.01
N GLN A 183 -15.84 -16.46 -6.88
CA GLN A 183 -16.82 -15.44 -6.55
C GLN A 183 -16.52 -14.93 -5.14
N ILE A 184 -16.70 -13.65 -4.93
CA ILE A 184 -16.63 -13.09 -3.58
C ILE A 184 -17.88 -13.53 -2.85
N ALA A 185 -17.71 -14.18 -1.69
CA ALA A 185 -18.84 -14.53 -0.84
C ALA A 185 -19.54 -13.23 -0.39
N PRO A 186 -20.89 -13.22 -0.36
CA PRO A 186 -21.66 -12.06 0.05
C PRO A 186 -21.40 -11.66 1.51
#